data_a65a7c9f7567d61dbbbe68642202922e
#
_entry.id   a65a7c9f7567d61dbbbe68642202922e
#
_cell.length_a   1.000
_cell.length_b   1.000
_cell.length_c   1.000
_cell.angle_alpha   90.00
_cell.angle_beta   90.00
_cell.angle_gamma   90.00
#
_symmetry.space_group_name_H-M   'P 1'
#
loop_
_entity.id
_entity.type
_entity.pdbx_description
1 polymer ?
#
loop_
_entity_poly.entity_id
_entity_poly.type
_entity_poly.pdbx_seq_one_letter_code
_entity_poly.pdbx_strand_id
1 'polypeptide(L)'
;MRISRKAAATTAIAGLLLALTACSSSDSGATALDPNADLSKQTLTVSNWAAYNPDDLPAKFEEKFGTKVTITNHATNEEIMAKLTAGGDSGIDVAFVSGQFAQALSAQGLIEDLDKTLISNEANLYPEAAKLAYDPGNKYSMPYSWGTTGICYRADLMKGNEPTSWNDLLMPKPQYKGKVTMLATERWLMLPAQKALGFSANTQDEAEMGKVKDLLVKAKSNLLAYDDTTFYERLVTGEAVMVEAWDGWCNYGIAKNKNIKFVVPKEGSDLFTDVMVVLKTSKNKEAAHAFINYILDKDVQSWVVDNILYKVPNIPAMEKSLPALVGDFPNMGITPAELLKNESLVDLGKASALYTRIATEVTAK
;
A
#
# COMPACT_ATOMS: atom_id res chain seq x y z
N MET A 1 -13.95 -48.39 73.33
CA MET A 1 -13.57 -49.85 73.30
C MET A 1 -12.61 -49.96 72.14
N ARG A 2 -11.30 -49.90 72.36
CA ARG A 2 -10.34 -51.03 72.24
C ARG A 2 -10.34 -51.64 70.85
N ILE A 3 -9.26 -51.80 70.04
CA ILE A 3 -7.84 -52.12 70.34
C ILE A 3 -7.14 -51.98 68.92
N SER A 4 -6.14 -51.26 68.72
CA SER A 4 -4.68 -51.47 68.54
C SER A 4 -4.22 -52.78 67.86
N ARG A 5 -3.33 -52.67 66.93
CA ARG A 5 -1.96 -53.24 66.80
C ARG A 5 -1.53 -53.25 65.33
N LYS A 6 -0.53 -52.45 64.94
CA LYS A 6 0.92 -52.75 64.93
C LYS A 6 1.36 -53.81 63.90
N ALA A 7 2.15 -53.30 62.99
CA ALA A 7 3.51 -53.64 62.55
C ALA A 7 3.53 -54.62 61.36
N ALA A 8 4.32 -54.47 60.35
CA ALA A 8 5.77 -54.38 60.32
C ALA A 8 6.25 -53.98 58.90
N ALA A 9 7.41 -53.38 58.85
CA ALA A 9 8.14 -52.94 57.65
C ALA A 9 8.67 -54.12 56.85
N THR A 10 8.72 -53.95 55.54
CA THR A 10 9.73 -54.61 54.69
C THR A 10 10.13 -53.67 53.56
N THR A 11 11.39 -53.31 53.58
CA THR A 11 12.09 -52.44 52.60
C THR A 11 12.30 -53.24 51.32
N ALA A 12 11.88 -52.70 50.20
CA ALA A 12 12.34 -53.14 48.90
C ALA A 12 12.70 -51.89 48.04
N ILE A 13 13.98 -51.72 47.88
CA ILE A 13 14.59 -50.73 46.97
C ILE A 13 14.39 -51.24 45.52
N ALA A 14 13.64 -50.54 44.72
CA ALA A 14 13.64 -50.78 43.27
C ALA A 14 13.69 -49.41 42.57
N GLY A 15 14.66 -49.29 41.69
CA GLY A 15 15.12 -48.06 41.09
C GLY A 15 14.08 -47.25 40.32
N LEU A 16 14.09 -45.96 40.59
CA LEU A 16 13.31 -44.95 39.88
C LEU A 16 14.08 -44.51 38.64
N LEU A 17 13.75 -45.09 37.49
CA LEU A 17 14.10 -44.52 36.17
C LEU A 17 13.29 -43.25 35.97
N LEU A 18 13.91 -42.10 36.15
CA LEU A 18 13.39 -40.80 35.75
C LEU A 18 13.37 -40.76 34.22
N ALA A 19 12.23 -41.03 33.62
CA ALA A 19 11.95 -40.61 32.27
C ALA A 19 11.75 -39.08 32.28
N LEU A 20 12.80 -38.35 31.90
CA LEU A 20 12.71 -36.96 31.50
C LEU A 20 11.87 -36.89 30.22
N THR A 21 10.56 -36.72 30.34
CA THR A 21 9.75 -36.20 29.26
C THR A 21 10.15 -34.76 29.07
N ALA A 22 11.06 -34.53 28.10
CA ALA A 22 11.27 -33.24 27.52
C ALA A 22 9.94 -32.79 26.93
N CYS A 23 9.25 -31.87 27.60
CA CYS A 23 8.28 -31.01 26.91
C CYS A 23 9.04 -30.26 25.86
N SER A 24 9.08 -30.78 24.63
CA SER A 24 9.38 -29.96 23.49
C SER A 24 8.21 -28.97 23.39
N SER A 25 8.45 -27.73 23.84
CA SER A 25 7.70 -26.59 23.34
C SER A 25 7.74 -26.70 21.82
N SER A 26 6.61 -27.00 21.23
CA SER A 26 6.43 -26.85 19.80
C SER A 26 6.52 -25.35 19.52
N ASP A 27 7.78 -24.91 19.38
CA ASP A 27 8.07 -23.69 18.64
C ASP A 27 7.56 -23.98 17.23
N SER A 28 6.45 -23.35 16.85
CA SER A 28 5.95 -23.36 15.49
C SER A 28 6.88 -22.50 14.65
N GLY A 29 8.13 -22.92 14.54
CA GLY A 29 9.10 -22.37 13.63
C GLY A 29 8.50 -22.47 12.23
N ALA A 30 8.30 -21.34 11.58
CA ALA A 30 7.96 -21.31 10.17
C ALA A 30 8.96 -22.23 9.45
N THR A 31 8.44 -23.20 8.70
CA THR A 31 9.29 -24.10 7.90
C THR A 31 10.06 -23.22 6.94
N ALA A 32 11.39 -23.26 6.98
CA ALA A 32 12.22 -22.51 6.06
C ALA A 32 11.83 -22.91 4.63
N LEU A 33 11.68 -21.91 3.75
CA LEU A 33 11.34 -22.15 2.36
C LEU A 33 12.52 -22.83 1.65
N ASP A 34 12.20 -23.68 0.67
CA ASP A 34 13.24 -24.37 -0.11
C ASP A 34 13.74 -23.45 -1.24
N PRO A 35 15.00 -22.97 -1.20
CA PRO A 35 15.56 -22.11 -2.26
C PRO A 35 15.71 -22.85 -3.61
N ASN A 36 15.60 -24.18 -3.61
CA ASN A 36 15.72 -25.03 -4.81
C ASN A 36 14.36 -25.63 -5.22
N ALA A 37 13.25 -25.12 -4.68
CA ALA A 37 11.92 -25.62 -5.03
C ALA A 37 11.68 -25.57 -6.54
N ASP A 38 11.06 -26.63 -7.06
CA ASP A 38 10.62 -26.68 -8.46
C ASP A 38 9.38 -25.77 -8.64
N LEU A 39 9.63 -24.53 -9.03
CA LEU A 39 8.59 -23.53 -9.19
C LEU A 39 7.58 -23.88 -10.27
N SER A 40 7.95 -24.70 -11.26
CA SER A 40 7.03 -25.13 -12.33
C SER A 40 5.85 -25.98 -11.84
N LYS A 41 5.95 -26.51 -10.62
CA LYS A 41 4.87 -27.25 -9.94
C LYS A 41 3.95 -26.37 -9.12
N GLN A 42 4.26 -25.08 -8.98
CA GLN A 42 3.48 -24.12 -8.26
C GLN A 42 2.69 -23.22 -9.21
N THR A 43 1.61 -22.63 -8.69
CA THR A 43 0.82 -21.64 -9.42
C THR A 43 0.63 -20.43 -8.51
N LEU A 44 0.44 -19.25 -9.08
CA LEU A 44 0.18 -18.04 -8.31
C LEU A 44 -1.14 -17.41 -8.70
N THR A 45 -1.92 -17.06 -7.69
CA THR A 45 -3.01 -16.10 -7.79
C THR A 45 -2.56 -14.80 -7.13
N VAL A 46 -2.44 -13.75 -7.92
CA VAL A 46 -2.01 -12.43 -7.48
C VAL A 46 -3.19 -11.48 -7.53
N SER A 47 -3.45 -10.75 -6.46
CA SER A 47 -4.46 -9.68 -6.44
C SER A 47 -3.78 -8.32 -6.55
N ASN A 48 -4.15 -7.52 -7.56
CA ASN A 48 -3.58 -6.20 -7.82
C ASN A 48 -4.66 -5.23 -8.28
N TRP A 49 -4.39 -3.93 -8.28
CA TRP A 49 -5.25 -2.95 -8.95
C TRP A 49 -5.21 -3.14 -10.47
N ALA A 50 -6.29 -2.76 -11.14
CA ALA A 50 -6.34 -2.77 -12.60
C ALA A 50 -5.31 -1.81 -13.20
N ALA A 51 -4.69 -2.21 -14.31
CA ALA A 51 -3.67 -1.42 -15.02
C ALA A 51 -2.44 -1.01 -14.14
N TYR A 52 -2.15 -1.77 -13.10
CA TYR A 52 -1.04 -1.48 -12.18
C TYR A 52 0.14 -2.44 -12.32
N ASN A 53 0.15 -3.21 -13.36
CA ASN A 53 1.29 -3.98 -13.86
C ASN A 53 1.21 -4.09 -15.38
N PRO A 54 2.32 -4.32 -16.08
CA PRO A 54 2.29 -4.63 -17.51
C PRO A 54 1.45 -5.89 -17.79
N ASP A 55 0.66 -5.86 -18.86
CA ASP A 55 -0.29 -6.94 -19.19
C ASP A 55 0.40 -8.29 -19.42
N ASP A 56 1.62 -8.29 -19.95
CA ASP A 56 2.40 -9.49 -20.26
C ASP A 56 3.33 -9.94 -19.10
N LEU A 57 3.26 -9.28 -17.92
CA LEU A 57 4.04 -9.68 -16.74
C LEU A 57 3.81 -11.14 -16.33
N PRO A 58 2.56 -11.66 -16.27
CA PRO A 58 2.31 -13.07 -15.95
C PRO A 58 2.99 -14.02 -16.93
N ALA A 59 2.87 -13.75 -18.23
CA ALA A 59 3.44 -14.61 -19.27
C ALA A 59 4.97 -14.63 -19.22
N LYS A 60 5.61 -13.48 -18.97
CA LYS A 60 7.08 -13.40 -18.83
C LYS A 60 7.58 -14.10 -17.57
N PHE A 61 6.83 -14.09 -16.49
CA PHE A 61 7.17 -14.85 -15.29
C PHE A 61 7.04 -16.35 -15.55
N GLU A 62 5.94 -16.79 -16.18
CA GLU A 62 5.72 -18.20 -16.57
C GLU A 62 6.83 -18.70 -17.51
N GLU A 63 7.22 -17.92 -18.53
CA GLU A 63 8.32 -18.24 -19.42
C GLU A 63 9.64 -18.50 -18.68
N LYS A 64 9.92 -17.67 -17.65
CA LYS A 64 11.17 -17.73 -16.90
C LYS A 64 11.21 -18.85 -15.85
N PHE A 65 10.08 -19.11 -15.17
CA PHE A 65 10.03 -19.98 -13.99
C PHE A 65 9.13 -21.21 -14.14
N GLY A 66 8.35 -21.29 -15.22
CA GLY A 66 7.38 -22.37 -15.44
C GLY A 66 6.11 -22.23 -14.57
N THR A 67 6.03 -21.23 -13.69
CA THR A 67 4.92 -21.02 -12.77
C THR A 67 3.83 -20.21 -13.46
N LYS A 68 2.63 -20.78 -13.58
CA LYS A 68 1.46 -20.04 -14.09
C LYS A 68 1.01 -18.98 -13.08
N VAL A 69 0.86 -17.74 -13.55
CA VAL A 69 0.36 -16.62 -12.76
C VAL A 69 -1.01 -16.16 -13.26
N THR A 70 -1.95 -16.02 -12.33
CA THR A 70 -3.27 -15.43 -12.58
C THR A 70 -3.39 -14.13 -11.82
N ILE A 71 -3.61 -13.00 -12.52
CA ILE A 71 -3.90 -11.71 -11.88
C ILE A 71 -5.41 -11.59 -11.69
N THR A 72 -5.83 -11.27 -10.48
CA THR A 72 -7.20 -10.85 -10.14
C THR A 72 -7.17 -9.38 -9.72
N ASN A 73 -8.21 -8.63 -10.06
CA ASN A 73 -8.24 -7.21 -9.71
C ASN A 73 -9.13 -6.95 -8.50
N HIS A 74 -8.74 -5.96 -7.72
CA HIS A 74 -9.56 -5.30 -6.71
C HIS A 74 -9.56 -3.78 -7.00
N ALA A 75 -10.64 -3.11 -6.63
CA ALA A 75 -10.78 -1.68 -6.90
C ALA A 75 -10.15 -0.83 -5.79
N THR A 76 -10.27 -1.24 -4.52
CA THR A 76 -9.79 -0.49 -3.36
C THR A 76 -9.08 -1.40 -2.36
N ASN A 77 -8.27 -0.80 -1.48
CA ASN A 77 -7.67 -1.52 -0.35
C ASN A 77 -8.73 -2.13 0.56
N GLU A 78 -9.85 -1.44 0.77
CA GLU A 78 -10.94 -1.91 1.63
C GLU A 78 -11.59 -3.17 1.04
N GLU A 79 -11.74 -3.26 -0.28
CA GLU A 79 -12.26 -4.45 -0.97
C GLU A 79 -11.36 -5.66 -0.72
N ILE A 80 -10.05 -5.53 -0.99
CA ILE A 80 -9.12 -6.65 -0.78
C ILE A 80 -9.01 -6.99 0.70
N MET A 81 -9.00 -6.02 1.62
CA MET A 81 -9.02 -6.26 3.05
C MET A 81 -10.26 -7.06 3.49
N ALA A 82 -11.45 -6.68 3.02
CA ALA A 82 -12.67 -7.42 3.33
C ALA A 82 -12.58 -8.88 2.88
N LYS A 83 -12.00 -9.14 1.69
CA LYS A 83 -11.79 -10.50 1.18
C LYS A 83 -10.80 -11.29 2.03
N LEU A 84 -9.66 -10.67 2.40
CA LEU A 84 -8.59 -11.35 3.16
C LEU A 84 -8.95 -11.58 4.63
N THR A 85 -9.80 -10.74 5.22
CA THR A 85 -10.24 -10.83 6.62
C THR A 85 -11.51 -11.64 6.82
N ALA A 86 -12.19 -12.06 5.75
CA ALA A 86 -13.43 -12.86 5.83
C ALA A 86 -13.23 -14.25 6.46
N GLY A 87 -11.98 -14.65 6.67
CA GLY A 87 -11.59 -15.95 7.22
C GLY A 87 -11.47 -17.05 6.15
N GLY A 88 -10.68 -18.09 6.48
CA GLY A 88 -10.39 -19.18 5.55
C GLY A 88 -9.30 -18.85 4.53
N ASP A 89 -9.23 -19.67 3.51
CA ASP A 89 -8.30 -19.50 2.38
C ASP A 89 -8.96 -18.62 1.32
N SER A 90 -8.38 -17.44 1.07
CA SER A 90 -8.88 -16.52 0.03
C SER A 90 -8.58 -16.97 -1.39
N GLY A 91 -7.71 -17.99 -1.55
CA GLY A 91 -7.17 -18.43 -2.83
C GLY A 91 -6.20 -17.41 -3.46
N ILE A 92 -5.70 -16.45 -2.69
CA ILE A 92 -4.70 -15.46 -3.12
C ILE A 92 -3.36 -15.82 -2.48
N ASP A 93 -2.31 -15.84 -3.28
CA ASP A 93 -0.94 -16.09 -2.83
C ASP A 93 -0.20 -14.79 -2.53
N VAL A 94 -0.31 -13.81 -3.44
CA VAL A 94 0.31 -12.48 -3.32
C VAL A 94 -0.77 -11.41 -3.46
N ALA A 95 -0.76 -10.43 -2.58
CA ALA A 95 -1.62 -9.26 -2.70
C ALA A 95 -0.78 -7.97 -2.78
N PHE A 96 -1.21 -7.05 -3.65
CA PHE A 96 -0.73 -5.69 -3.65
C PHE A 96 -1.68 -4.86 -2.78
N VAL A 97 -1.13 -4.14 -1.82
CA VAL A 97 -1.88 -3.28 -0.89
C VAL A 97 -1.04 -2.06 -0.54
N SER A 98 -1.67 -0.99 -0.07
CA SER A 98 -0.89 0.13 0.47
C SER A 98 -0.31 -0.22 1.85
N GLY A 99 0.83 0.38 2.21
CA GLY A 99 1.63 -0.01 3.37
C GLY A 99 0.88 -0.09 4.69
N GLN A 100 -0.02 0.86 4.99
CA GLN A 100 -0.86 0.85 6.19
C GLN A 100 -1.81 -0.37 6.25
N PHE A 101 -2.23 -0.88 5.10
CA PHE A 101 -3.06 -2.09 5.05
C PHE A 101 -2.21 -3.35 5.22
N ALA A 102 -0.97 -3.36 4.70
CA ALA A 102 -0.02 -4.44 5.00
C ALA A 102 0.27 -4.51 6.51
N GLN A 103 0.43 -3.35 7.16
CA GLN A 103 0.59 -3.27 8.63
C GLN A 103 -0.62 -3.88 9.35
N ALA A 104 -1.84 -3.56 8.95
CA ALA A 104 -3.07 -4.12 9.51
C ALA A 104 -3.18 -5.63 9.28
N LEU A 105 -2.82 -6.14 8.09
CA LEU A 105 -2.81 -7.57 7.78
C LEU A 105 -1.77 -8.33 8.62
N SER A 106 -0.58 -7.75 8.79
CA SER A 106 0.46 -8.33 9.65
C SER A 106 0.03 -8.40 11.11
N ALA A 107 -0.57 -7.33 11.63
CA ALA A 107 -1.09 -7.30 13.00
C ALA A 107 -2.19 -8.36 13.25
N GLN A 108 -2.92 -8.76 12.21
CA GLN A 108 -3.93 -9.82 12.26
C GLN A 108 -3.37 -11.22 11.97
N GLY A 109 -2.07 -11.34 11.66
CA GLY A 109 -1.43 -12.63 11.35
C GLY A 109 -1.87 -13.24 10.02
N LEU A 110 -2.30 -12.42 9.04
CA LEU A 110 -2.84 -12.87 7.76
C LEU A 110 -1.78 -12.94 6.64
N ILE A 111 -0.61 -12.34 6.86
CA ILE A 111 0.51 -12.37 5.92
C ILE A 111 1.75 -12.97 6.57
N GLU A 112 2.67 -13.45 5.74
CA GLU A 112 3.94 -14.04 6.16
C GLU A 112 5.00 -12.97 6.43
N ASP A 113 5.92 -13.25 7.37
CA ASP A 113 7.22 -12.62 7.34
C ASP A 113 7.98 -13.13 6.11
N LEU A 114 8.60 -12.23 5.35
CA LEU A 114 9.28 -12.56 4.11
C LEU A 114 10.63 -13.24 4.37
N ASP A 115 10.90 -14.33 3.66
CA ASP A 115 12.24 -14.93 3.62
C ASP A 115 13.15 -14.11 2.69
N LYS A 116 13.94 -13.22 3.30
CA LYS A 116 14.85 -12.32 2.58
C LYS A 116 15.94 -13.05 1.80
N THR A 117 16.24 -14.30 2.15
CA THR A 117 17.23 -15.10 1.41
C THR A 117 16.77 -15.43 0.00
N LEU A 118 15.45 -15.42 -0.23
CA LEU A 118 14.82 -15.63 -1.54
C LEU A 118 14.55 -14.33 -2.31
N ILE A 119 14.80 -13.15 -1.71
CA ILE A 119 14.52 -11.84 -2.30
C ILE A 119 15.81 -11.02 -2.42
N SER A 120 16.79 -11.55 -3.15
CA SER A 120 18.10 -10.90 -3.31
C SER A 120 18.03 -9.52 -3.98
N ASN A 121 17.02 -9.27 -4.82
CA ASN A 121 16.79 -7.99 -5.49
C ASN A 121 16.27 -6.88 -4.55
N GLU A 122 15.97 -7.16 -3.28
CA GLU A 122 15.76 -6.12 -2.27
C GLU A 122 16.95 -5.16 -2.21
N ALA A 123 18.16 -5.63 -2.51
CA ALA A 123 19.36 -4.80 -2.57
C ALA A 123 19.30 -3.66 -3.60
N ASN A 124 18.37 -3.71 -4.55
CA ASN A 124 18.14 -2.65 -5.53
C ASN A 124 17.32 -1.48 -4.96
N LEU A 125 16.67 -1.66 -3.81
CA LEU A 125 15.81 -0.63 -3.23
C LEU A 125 16.63 0.50 -2.60
N TYR A 126 16.02 1.70 -2.58
CA TYR A 126 16.53 2.79 -1.74
C TYR A 126 16.55 2.36 -0.28
N PRO A 127 17.63 2.60 0.47
CA PRO A 127 17.71 2.23 1.90
C PRO A 127 16.59 2.86 2.75
N GLU A 128 16.05 3.98 2.31
CA GLU A 128 14.94 4.67 2.96
C GLU A 128 13.63 3.89 2.86
N ALA A 129 13.43 3.10 1.80
CA ALA A 129 12.25 2.26 1.63
C ALA A 129 12.12 1.18 2.71
N ALA A 130 13.25 0.76 3.32
CA ALA A 130 13.26 -0.17 4.45
C ALA A 130 13.08 0.52 5.82
N LYS A 131 12.87 1.85 5.86
CA LYS A 131 12.73 2.62 7.12
C LYS A 131 11.32 3.18 7.29
N LEU A 132 10.40 2.87 6.38
CA LEU A 132 9.05 3.41 6.43
C LEU A 132 8.26 2.83 7.62
N ALA A 133 7.45 3.67 8.25
CA ALA A 133 6.86 3.38 9.55
C ALA A 133 5.88 2.20 9.57
N TYR A 134 5.28 1.86 8.43
CA TYR A 134 4.34 0.75 8.33
C TYR A 134 5.03 -0.63 8.42
N ASP A 135 6.30 -0.77 7.97
CA ASP A 135 7.05 -2.04 8.00
C ASP A 135 8.57 -1.79 8.06
N PRO A 136 9.11 -1.36 9.20
CA PRO A 136 10.55 -1.15 9.33
C PRO A 136 11.36 -2.42 9.06
N GLY A 137 12.25 -2.33 8.07
CA GLY A 137 13.09 -3.45 7.62
C GLY A 137 12.42 -4.32 6.55
N ASN A 138 11.29 -3.95 5.97
CA ASN A 138 10.55 -4.74 4.98
C ASN A 138 10.35 -6.19 5.45
N LYS A 139 9.88 -6.36 6.68
CA LYS A 139 9.81 -7.65 7.34
C LYS A 139 8.74 -8.56 6.72
N TYR A 140 7.56 -7.99 6.46
CA TYR A 140 6.39 -8.72 5.97
C TYR A 140 5.84 -8.17 4.64
N SER A 141 6.45 -7.14 4.10
CA SER A 141 6.05 -6.54 2.84
C SER A 141 7.26 -6.11 2.02
N MET A 142 7.10 -6.03 0.70
CA MET A 142 8.15 -5.56 -0.18
C MET A 142 7.63 -4.39 -1.02
N PRO A 143 8.26 -3.21 -0.95
CA PRO A 143 7.83 -2.04 -1.70
C PRO A 143 7.81 -2.26 -3.20
N TYR A 144 6.69 -1.90 -3.84
CA TYR A 144 6.48 -1.97 -5.28
C TYR A 144 6.57 -0.59 -5.94
N SER A 145 5.77 0.34 -5.46
CA SER A 145 5.80 1.73 -5.90
C SER A 145 5.67 2.67 -4.71
N TRP A 146 6.05 3.92 -4.90
CA TRP A 146 5.81 5.00 -3.95
C TRP A 146 5.54 6.32 -4.67
N GLY A 147 4.88 7.23 -3.97
CA GLY A 147 4.54 8.53 -4.51
C GLY A 147 3.90 9.43 -3.47
N THR A 148 3.24 10.44 -3.93
CA THR A 148 2.55 11.41 -3.08
C THR A 148 1.24 11.84 -3.71
N THR A 149 0.28 12.20 -2.88
CA THR A 149 -0.96 12.81 -3.32
C THR A 149 -0.76 14.32 -3.51
N GLY A 150 -1.44 14.88 -4.47
CA GLY A 150 -1.35 16.31 -4.74
C GLY A 150 -2.54 16.82 -5.55
N ILE A 151 -2.34 17.96 -6.18
CA ILE A 151 -3.32 18.55 -7.07
C ILE A 151 -2.85 18.37 -8.52
N CYS A 152 -3.65 17.64 -9.29
CA CYS A 152 -3.52 17.53 -10.73
C CYS A 152 -4.45 18.56 -11.37
N TYR A 153 -3.97 19.37 -12.31
CA TYR A 153 -4.72 20.53 -12.81
C TYR A 153 -4.44 20.87 -14.26
N ARG A 154 -5.39 21.57 -14.91
CA ARG A 154 -5.31 22.11 -16.27
C ARG A 154 -4.69 23.51 -16.26
N ALA A 155 -3.39 23.63 -16.50
CA ALA A 155 -2.65 24.88 -16.44
C ALA A 155 -3.22 25.92 -17.44
N ASP A 156 -3.62 25.51 -18.64
CA ASP A 156 -4.22 26.38 -19.65
C ASP A 156 -5.58 26.97 -19.22
N LEU A 157 -6.33 26.27 -18.33
CA LEU A 157 -7.59 26.75 -17.80
C LEU A 157 -7.43 27.57 -16.52
N MET A 158 -6.28 27.49 -15.85
CA MET A 158 -6.02 28.21 -14.61
C MET A 158 -5.63 29.69 -14.83
N LYS A 159 -5.08 30.02 -16.01
CA LYS A 159 -4.79 31.42 -16.42
C LYS A 159 -3.99 32.21 -15.39
N GLY A 160 -2.90 31.66 -14.86
CA GLY A 160 -2.05 32.29 -13.83
C GLY A 160 -2.59 32.17 -12.40
N ASN A 161 -3.53 31.25 -12.15
CA ASN A 161 -4.04 30.93 -10.82
C ASN A 161 -3.74 29.47 -10.46
N GLU A 162 -2.57 28.97 -10.84
CA GLU A 162 -2.14 27.60 -10.57
C GLU A 162 -2.21 27.33 -9.06
N PRO A 163 -2.70 26.13 -8.66
CA PRO A 163 -2.83 25.80 -7.25
C PRO A 163 -1.46 25.65 -6.59
N THR A 164 -1.35 26.05 -5.33
CA THR A 164 -0.14 25.95 -4.50
C THR A 164 -0.45 25.45 -3.09
N SER A 165 -1.72 25.32 -2.77
CA SER A 165 -2.22 25.03 -1.42
C SER A 165 -3.41 24.08 -1.52
N TRP A 166 -3.61 23.21 -0.52
CA TRP A 166 -4.82 22.43 -0.40
C TRP A 166 -6.08 23.30 -0.31
N ASN A 167 -5.96 24.53 0.20
CA ASN A 167 -7.08 25.47 0.21
C ASN A 167 -7.52 25.88 -1.20
N ASP A 168 -6.64 25.87 -2.21
CA ASP A 168 -7.03 26.13 -3.58
C ASP A 168 -7.97 25.07 -4.14
N LEU A 169 -7.85 23.82 -3.65
CA LEU A 169 -8.73 22.70 -3.98
C LEU A 169 -10.03 22.74 -3.15
N LEU A 170 -9.92 22.88 -1.83
CA LEU A 170 -11.04 22.83 -0.89
C LEU A 170 -11.97 24.03 -1.02
N MET A 171 -11.40 25.21 -1.20
CA MET A 171 -12.09 26.50 -1.27
C MET A 171 -11.70 27.25 -2.56
N PRO A 172 -11.99 26.67 -3.71
CA PRO A 172 -11.55 27.23 -4.99
C PRO A 172 -12.16 28.60 -5.27
N LYS A 173 -11.47 29.39 -6.11
CA LYS A 173 -12.01 30.66 -6.58
C LYS A 173 -13.37 30.47 -7.26
N PRO A 174 -14.26 31.48 -7.24
CA PRO A 174 -15.64 31.33 -7.72
C PRO A 174 -15.77 30.72 -9.12
N GLN A 175 -14.86 31.05 -10.04
CA GLN A 175 -14.88 30.52 -11.43
C GLN A 175 -14.55 29.03 -11.56
N TYR A 176 -14.00 28.42 -10.49
CA TYR A 176 -13.62 27.00 -10.47
C TYR A 176 -14.57 26.15 -9.63
N LYS A 177 -15.56 26.76 -8.94
CA LYS A 177 -16.58 26.00 -8.22
C LYS A 177 -17.35 25.10 -9.16
N GLY A 178 -17.60 23.85 -8.72
CA GLY A 178 -18.25 22.82 -9.51
C GLY A 178 -17.37 22.24 -10.62
N LYS A 179 -16.05 22.51 -10.59
CA LYS A 179 -15.04 21.98 -11.54
C LYS A 179 -13.85 21.35 -10.82
N VAL A 180 -14.05 20.93 -9.60
CA VAL A 180 -13.01 20.34 -8.73
C VAL A 180 -13.49 18.97 -8.26
N THR A 181 -12.62 17.96 -8.27
CA THR A 181 -12.94 16.67 -7.66
C THR A 181 -11.98 16.35 -6.53
N MET A 182 -12.42 15.54 -5.58
CA MET A 182 -11.62 14.97 -4.51
C MET A 182 -11.74 13.46 -4.54
N LEU A 183 -10.75 12.77 -3.98
CA LEU A 183 -10.82 11.33 -3.76
C LEU A 183 -11.88 11.00 -2.70
N ALA A 184 -12.55 9.86 -2.86
CA ALA A 184 -13.56 9.35 -1.91
C ALA A 184 -12.98 8.36 -0.90
N THR A 185 -11.84 7.72 -1.22
CA THR A 185 -11.16 6.75 -0.35
C THR A 185 -10.75 7.40 0.96
N GLU A 186 -11.15 6.83 2.10
CA GLU A 186 -11.19 7.48 3.43
C GLU A 186 -9.96 8.28 3.82
N ARG A 187 -8.75 7.69 3.70
CA ARG A 187 -7.53 8.35 4.13
C ARG A 187 -7.21 9.57 3.26
N TRP A 188 -7.39 9.44 1.96
CA TRP A 188 -7.13 10.52 1.01
C TRP A 188 -8.23 11.56 1.01
N LEU A 189 -9.51 11.19 1.23
CA LEU A 189 -10.59 12.16 1.45
C LEU A 189 -10.27 13.15 2.58
N MET A 190 -9.62 12.67 3.67
CA MET A 190 -9.27 13.50 4.83
C MET A 190 -8.00 14.34 4.60
N LEU A 191 -7.07 13.85 3.80
CA LEU A 191 -5.71 14.38 3.64
C LEU A 191 -5.67 15.88 3.30
N PRO A 192 -6.41 16.39 2.29
CA PRO A 192 -6.39 17.81 1.97
C PRO A 192 -6.76 18.72 3.14
N ALA A 193 -7.81 18.34 3.88
CA ALA A 193 -8.28 19.13 5.03
C ALA A 193 -7.35 19.01 6.24
N GLN A 194 -6.80 17.81 6.50
CA GLN A 194 -5.80 17.62 7.55
C GLN A 194 -4.59 18.52 7.30
N LYS A 195 -4.02 18.48 6.11
CA LYS A 195 -2.83 19.28 5.77
C LYS A 195 -3.13 20.76 5.73
N ALA A 196 -4.28 21.19 5.19
CA ALA A 196 -4.69 22.60 5.20
C ALA A 196 -4.85 23.17 6.62
N LEU A 197 -5.20 22.34 7.60
CA LEU A 197 -5.33 22.70 9.01
C LEU A 197 -4.03 22.51 9.80
N GLY A 198 -2.95 22.01 9.20
CA GLY A 198 -1.67 21.75 9.84
C GLY A 198 -1.65 20.50 10.72
N PHE A 199 -2.57 19.57 10.49
CA PHE A 199 -2.64 18.31 11.25
C PHE A 199 -1.87 17.19 10.56
N SER A 200 -1.52 16.16 11.35
CA SER A 200 -0.97 14.92 10.83
C SER A 200 -2.00 14.17 9.96
N ALA A 201 -1.54 13.57 8.86
CA ALA A 201 -2.36 12.65 8.07
C ALA A 201 -2.74 11.37 8.85
N ASN A 202 -2.08 11.13 9.99
CA ASN A 202 -2.32 10.01 10.89
C ASN A 202 -2.97 10.43 12.21
N THR A 203 -3.51 11.66 12.32
CA THR A 203 -4.11 12.13 13.58
C THR A 203 -5.28 11.23 14.00
N GLN A 204 -5.32 10.93 15.30
CA GLN A 204 -6.40 10.18 15.94
C GLN A 204 -7.20 11.05 16.91
N ASP A 205 -6.88 12.35 16.97
CA ASP A 205 -7.54 13.31 17.86
C ASP A 205 -8.95 13.65 17.34
N GLU A 206 -9.96 13.37 18.13
CA GLU A 206 -11.37 13.60 17.75
C GLU A 206 -11.69 15.08 17.51
N ALA A 207 -11.03 15.99 18.23
CA ALA A 207 -11.28 17.43 18.08
C ALA A 207 -10.64 17.96 16.78
N GLU A 208 -9.44 17.48 16.41
CA GLU A 208 -8.84 17.76 15.10
C GLU A 208 -9.69 17.21 13.98
N MET A 209 -10.10 15.95 14.09
CA MET A 209 -10.95 15.30 13.08
C MET A 209 -12.34 15.93 12.97
N GLY A 210 -12.86 16.51 14.05
CA GLY A 210 -14.06 17.35 14.00
C GLY A 210 -13.89 18.57 13.11
N LYS A 211 -12.75 19.27 13.21
CA LYS A 211 -12.40 20.43 12.35
C LYS A 211 -12.19 20.00 10.89
N VAL A 212 -11.54 18.85 10.67
CA VAL A 212 -11.38 18.25 9.33
C VAL A 212 -12.74 18.02 8.69
N LYS A 213 -13.66 17.37 9.41
CA LYS A 213 -15.04 17.15 8.94
C LYS A 213 -15.73 18.46 8.56
N ASP A 214 -15.67 19.47 9.45
CA ASP A 214 -16.33 20.76 9.21
C ASP A 214 -15.80 21.45 7.95
N LEU A 215 -14.48 21.36 7.69
CA LEU A 215 -13.87 21.91 6.47
C LEU A 215 -14.31 21.13 5.23
N LEU A 216 -14.33 19.79 5.29
CA LEU A 216 -14.78 18.94 4.18
C LEU A 216 -16.26 19.16 3.84
N VAL A 217 -17.13 19.33 4.84
CA VAL A 217 -18.55 19.65 4.63
C VAL A 217 -18.71 20.98 3.90
N LYS A 218 -17.89 21.99 4.26
CA LYS A 218 -17.87 23.27 3.53
C LYS A 218 -17.36 23.13 2.11
N ALA A 219 -16.26 22.35 1.94
CA ALA A 219 -15.65 22.13 0.64
C ALA A 219 -16.61 21.43 -0.34
N LYS A 220 -17.43 20.49 0.13
CA LYS A 220 -18.35 19.70 -0.69
C LYS A 220 -19.18 20.53 -1.66
N SER A 221 -19.71 21.69 -1.22
CA SER A 221 -20.51 22.58 -2.07
C SER A 221 -19.73 23.17 -3.27
N ASN A 222 -18.41 23.06 -3.27
CA ASN A 222 -17.55 23.55 -4.34
C ASN A 222 -17.15 22.44 -5.32
N LEU A 223 -17.40 21.17 -4.97
CA LEU A 223 -16.97 20.03 -5.77
C LEU A 223 -17.91 19.74 -6.93
N LEU A 224 -17.34 19.21 -8.00
CA LEU A 224 -18.04 18.51 -9.07
C LEU A 224 -18.46 17.12 -8.60
N ALA A 225 -17.52 16.37 -8.01
CA ALA A 225 -17.72 14.99 -7.56
C ALA A 225 -16.63 14.56 -6.58
N TYR A 226 -16.88 13.47 -5.87
CA TYR A 226 -15.85 12.56 -5.34
C TYR A 226 -15.59 11.50 -6.40
N ASP A 227 -14.29 11.23 -6.74
CA ASP A 227 -13.94 10.38 -7.86
C ASP A 227 -12.57 9.75 -7.67
N ASP A 228 -12.51 8.44 -7.50
CA ASP A 228 -11.27 7.67 -7.32
C ASP A 228 -10.78 7.01 -8.62
N THR A 229 -11.57 7.04 -9.70
CA THR A 229 -11.32 6.19 -10.87
C THR A 229 -11.18 6.96 -12.19
N THR A 230 -11.92 8.04 -12.39
CA THR A 230 -12.00 8.76 -13.67
C THR A 230 -11.51 10.21 -13.60
N PHE A 231 -10.98 10.64 -12.46
CA PHE A 231 -10.64 12.04 -12.20
C PHE A 231 -9.67 12.65 -13.22
N TYR A 232 -8.68 11.91 -13.74
CA TYR A 232 -7.78 12.42 -14.76
C TYR A 232 -8.49 12.58 -16.12
N GLU A 233 -9.49 11.76 -16.43
CA GLU A 233 -10.28 11.89 -17.67
C GLU A 233 -11.11 13.16 -17.66
N ARG A 234 -11.63 13.58 -16.50
CA ARG A 234 -12.34 14.85 -16.32
C ARG A 234 -11.41 16.04 -16.57
N LEU A 235 -10.12 15.94 -16.23
CA LEU A 235 -9.13 16.96 -16.63
C LEU A 235 -8.86 16.95 -18.14
N VAL A 236 -8.74 15.77 -18.75
CA VAL A 236 -8.52 15.65 -20.20
C VAL A 236 -9.64 16.31 -20.98
N THR A 237 -10.89 16.06 -20.60
CA THR A 237 -12.08 16.66 -21.24
C THR A 237 -12.30 18.13 -20.89
N GLY A 238 -11.73 18.63 -19.78
CA GLY A 238 -11.96 19.97 -19.24
C GLY A 238 -13.24 20.08 -18.41
N GLU A 239 -13.90 18.98 -18.08
CA GLU A 239 -15.02 18.94 -17.12
C GLU A 239 -14.55 19.38 -15.74
N ALA A 240 -13.39 18.88 -15.29
CA ALA A 240 -12.68 19.41 -14.13
C ALA A 240 -11.49 20.27 -14.52
N VAL A 241 -11.11 21.20 -13.65
CA VAL A 241 -9.92 22.04 -13.78
C VAL A 241 -8.84 21.71 -12.77
N MET A 242 -9.23 21.17 -11.61
CA MET A 242 -8.36 20.67 -10.55
C MET A 242 -8.95 19.38 -9.98
N VAL A 243 -8.10 18.44 -9.66
CA VAL A 243 -8.49 17.20 -9.00
C VAL A 243 -7.45 16.83 -7.94
N GLU A 244 -7.88 16.30 -6.82
CA GLU A 244 -7.00 15.55 -5.93
C GLU A 244 -6.59 14.27 -6.63
N ALA A 245 -5.30 13.96 -6.65
CA ALA A 245 -4.78 12.82 -7.40
C ALA A 245 -3.51 12.26 -6.80
N TRP A 246 -3.32 10.96 -6.92
CA TRP A 246 -2.01 10.33 -6.83
C TRP A 246 -1.15 10.75 -8.04
N ASP A 247 0.13 11.00 -7.79
CA ASP A 247 1.04 11.56 -8.80
C ASP A 247 1.20 10.66 -10.05
N GLY A 248 1.20 9.34 -9.91
CA GLY A 248 1.24 8.42 -11.04
C GLY A 248 -0.03 8.45 -11.89
N TRP A 249 -1.22 8.51 -11.27
CA TRP A 249 -2.46 8.64 -12.02
C TRP A 249 -2.59 9.97 -12.75
N CYS A 250 -2.00 11.04 -12.20
CA CYS A 250 -1.90 12.31 -12.92
C CYS A 250 -1.11 12.15 -14.24
N ASN A 251 -0.12 11.25 -14.28
CA ASN A 251 0.64 10.97 -15.49
C ASN A 251 -0.21 10.40 -16.62
N TYR A 252 -1.26 9.63 -16.33
CA TYR A 252 -2.20 9.16 -17.36
C TYR A 252 -2.95 10.32 -18.01
N GLY A 253 -3.28 11.34 -17.24
CA GLY A 253 -3.84 12.58 -17.76
C GLY A 253 -2.82 13.37 -18.58
N ILE A 254 -1.58 13.54 -18.08
CA ILE A 254 -0.48 14.23 -18.77
C ILE A 254 -0.15 13.57 -20.11
N ALA A 255 -0.19 12.23 -20.16
CA ALA A 255 0.01 11.49 -21.42
C ALA A 255 -1.01 11.85 -22.49
N LYS A 256 -2.25 12.13 -22.09
CA LYS A 256 -3.36 12.50 -22.98
C LYS A 256 -3.43 14.01 -23.26
N ASN A 257 -3.00 14.85 -22.32
CA ASN A 257 -3.05 16.31 -22.45
C ASN A 257 -1.89 16.98 -21.70
N LYS A 258 -0.92 17.50 -22.44
CA LYS A 258 0.31 18.13 -21.90
C LYS A 258 0.06 19.43 -21.11
N ASN A 259 -1.15 19.98 -21.14
CA ASN A 259 -1.55 21.12 -20.28
C ASN A 259 -1.93 20.67 -18.86
N ILE A 260 -2.03 19.37 -18.63
CA ILE A 260 -2.20 18.82 -17.27
C ILE A 260 -0.85 18.88 -16.55
N LYS A 261 -0.86 19.35 -15.31
CA LYS A 261 0.30 19.48 -14.43
C LYS A 261 -0.04 18.94 -13.05
N PHE A 262 1.01 18.64 -12.30
CA PHE A 262 0.90 18.15 -10.91
C PHE A 262 1.67 19.08 -9.97
N VAL A 263 1.12 19.30 -8.78
CA VAL A 263 1.80 20.02 -7.71
C VAL A 263 1.52 19.35 -6.36
N VAL A 264 2.56 19.25 -5.55
CA VAL A 264 2.42 18.95 -4.12
C VAL A 264 2.16 20.26 -3.40
N PRO A 265 1.03 20.42 -2.68
CA PRO A 265 0.73 21.66 -1.97
C PRO A 265 1.78 21.99 -0.90
N LYS A 266 1.96 23.27 -0.63
CA LYS A 266 2.99 23.79 0.29
C LYS A 266 2.83 23.32 1.74
N GLU A 267 1.64 22.91 2.14
CA GLU A 267 1.36 22.34 3.45
C GLU A 267 1.87 20.91 3.61
N GLY A 268 2.46 20.36 2.53
CA GLY A 268 2.89 18.96 2.45
C GLY A 268 1.74 18.02 2.13
N SER A 269 2.05 16.72 2.09
CA SER A 269 1.12 15.67 1.72
C SER A 269 1.45 14.36 2.43
N ASP A 270 0.92 13.26 1.92
CA ASP A 270 1.32 11.90 2.30
C ASP A 270 2.52 11.41 1.47
N LEU A 271 3.18 10.40 1.99
CA LEU A 271 3.99 9.45 1.25
C LEU A 271 3.22 8.14 1.24
N PHE A 272 2.57 7.81 0.14
CA PHE A 272 2.02 6.47 -0.02
C PHE A 272 3.11 5.51 -0.54
N THR A 273 2.99 4.26 -0.13
CA THR A 273 3.80 3.16 -0.67
C THR A 273 2.89 1.98 -0.87
N ASP A 274 2.86 1.47 -2.09
CA ASP A 274 2.18 0.22 -2.37
C ASP A 274 3.18 -0.92 -2.33
N VAL A 275 2.77 -2.01 -1.71
CA VAL A 275 3.64 -3.11 -1.36
C VAL A 275 3.06 -4.45 -1.80
N MET A 276 3.94 -5.42 -1.96
CA MET A 276 3.61 -6.82 -2.20
C MET A 276 3.70 -7.58 -0.90
N VAL A 277 2.67 -8.37 -0.56
CA VAL A 277 2.61 -9.23 0.63
C VAL A 277 2.31 -10.66 0.24
N VAL A 278 2.84 -11.64 0.99
CA VAL A 278 2.55 -13.07 0.81
C VAL A 278 1.52 -13.50 1.85
N LEU A 279 0.42 -14.11 1.39
CA LEU A 279 -0.66 -14.53 2.29
C LEU A 279 -0.24 -15.74 3.13
N LYS A 280 -0.62 -15.74 4.41
CA LYS A 280 -0.34 -16.85 5.36
C LYS A 280 -0.90 -18.19 4.86
N THR A 281 -2.03 -18.16 4.17
CA THR A 281 -2.73 -19.33 3.61
C THR A 281 -2.14 -19.85 2.32
N SER A 282 -1.23 -19.10 1.68
CA SER A 282 -0.56 -19.54 0.44
C SER A 282 0.19 -20.85 0.64
N LYS A 283 0.02 -21.75 -0.31
CA LYS A 283 0.76 -23.02 -0.42
C LYS A 283 1.90 -22.94 -1.43
N ASN A 284 2.05 -21.80 -2.08
CA ASN A 284 2.99 -21.53 -3.17
C ASN A 284 3.99 -20.44 -2.77
N LYS A 285 4.50 -20.53 -1.52
CA LYS A 285 5.29 -19.46 -0.91
C LYS A 285 6.62 -19.21 -1.60
N GLU A 286 7.26 -20.26 -2.11
CA GLU A 286 8.51 -20.15 -2.86
C GLU A 286 8.27 -19.39 -4.18
N ALA A 287 7.23 -19.75 -4.92
CA ALA A 287 6.85 -19.03 -6.14
C ALA A 287 6.43 -17.58 -5.85
N ALA A 288 5.76 -17.33 -4.71
CA ALA A 288 5.40 -15.97 -4.28
C ALA A 288 6.63 -15.11 -4.01
N HIS A 289 7.64 -15.65 -3.33
CA HIS A 289 8.91 -14.94 -3.09
C HIS A 289 9.69 -14.73 -4.40
N ALA A 290 9.71 -15.74 -5.27
CA ALA A 290 10.32 -15.62 -6.60
C ALA A 290 9.64 -14.54 -7.46
N PHE A 291 8.30 -14.40 -7.36
CA PHE A 291 7.54 -13.37 -8.05
C PHE A 291 7.89 -11.96 -7.54
N ILE A 292 7.97 -11.79 -6.22
CA ILE A 292 8.42 -10.53 -5.61
C ILE A 292 9.85 -10.22 -6.04
N ASN A 293 10.76 -11.18 -5.94
CA ASN A 293 12.15 -11.01 -6.35
C ASN A 293 12.29 -10.67 -7.84
N TYR A 294 11.47 -11.29 -8.69
CA TYR A 294 11.43 -11.01 -10.13
C TYR A 294 10.99 -9.58 -10.43
N ILE A 295 9.96 -9.09 -9.76
CA ILE A 295 9.50 -7.69 -9.92
C ILE A 295 10.59 -6.70 -9.50
N LEU A 296 11.34 -6.99 -8.44
CA LEU A 296 12.41 -6.12 -7.95
C LEU A 296 13.71 -6.18 -8.78
N ASP A 297 13.79 -7.06 -9.79
CA ASP A 297 14.88 -7.01 -10.76
C ASP A 297 14.88 -5.65 -11.47
N LYS A 298 16.08 -5.06 -11.66
CA LYS A 298 16.24 -3.70 -12.20
C LYS A 298 15.60 -3.51 -13.57
N ASP A 299 15.73 -4.53 -14.44
CA ASP A 299 15.22 -4.45 -15.81
C ASP A 299 13.71 -4.69 -15.85
N VAL A 300 13.22 -5.61 -15.01
CA VAL A 300 11.79 -5.86 -14.85
C VAL A 300 11.09 -4.66 -14.25
N GLN A 301 11.64 -4.09 -13.17
CA GLN A 301 10.99 -2.96 -12.52
C GLN A 301 11.10 -1.66 -13.34
N SER A 302 12.17 -1.47 -14.13
CA SER A 302 12.25 -0.40 -15.13
C SER A 302 11.11 -0.53 -16.16
N TRP A 303 10.92 -1.74 -16.70
CA TRP A 303 9.82 -2.01 -17.62
C TRP A 303 8.44 -1.78 -16.97
N VAL A 304 8.29 -2.13 -15.67
CA VAL A 304 7.08 -1.79 -14.91
C VAL A 304 6.86 -0.28 -14.87
N VAL A 305 7.89 0.51 -14.50
CA VAL A 305 7.82 1.99 -14.46
C VAL A 305 7.36 2.57 -15.80
N ASP A 306 7.94 2.10 -16.90
CA ASP A 306 7.62 2.59 -18.25
C ASP A 306 6.15 2.31 -18.64
N ASN A 307 5.52 1.30 -18.02
CA ASN A 307 4.13 0.94 -18.31
C ASN A 307 3.11 1.58 -17.33
N ILE A 308 3.43 1.62 -16.04
CA ILE A 308 2.49 2.13 -15.04
C ILE A 308 2.67 3.62 -14.73
N LEU A 309 3.76 4.24 -15.20
CA LEU A 309 4.10 5.66 -14.99
C LEU A 309 4.10 6.10 -13.52
N TYR A 310 4.43 5.18 -12.60
CA TYR A 310 4.64 5.44 -11.18
C TYR A 310 6.12 5.35 -10.85
N LYS A 311 6.56 6.13 -9.86
CA LYS A 311 7.89 5.97 -9.27
C LYS A 311 7.97 4.67 -8.49
N VAL A 312 9.12 4.01 -8.57
CA VAL A 312 9.41 2.80 -7.80
C VAL A 312 10.58 3.06 -6.85
N PRO A 313 10.63 2.44 -5.67
CA PRO A 313 11.73 2.60 -4.74
C PRO A 313 12.98 1.78 -5.12
N ASN A 314 13.25 1.59 -6.39
CA ASN A 314 14.35 0.80 -6.96
C ASN A 314 15.32 1.72 -7.69
N ILE A 315 16.54 1.84 -7.16
CA ILE A 315 17.55 2.79 -7.65
C ILE A 315 17.87 2.53 -9.13
N PRO A 316 18.41 1.35 -9.53
CA PRO A 316 18.82 1.14 -10.91
C PRO A 316 17.65 1.14 -11.90
N ALA A 317 16.42 0.80 -11.47
CA ALA A 317 15.24 0.92 -12.34
C ALA A 317 14.90 2.37 -12.64
N MET A 318 14.90 3.25 -11.62
CA MET A 318 14.64 4.68 -11.80
C MET A 318 15.76 5.37 -12.58
N GLU A 319 17.04 5.02 -12.33
CA GLU A 319 18.17 5.54 -13.12
C GLU A 319 18.04 5.23 -14.61
N LYS A 320 17.47 4.06 -14.95
CA LYS A 320 17.25 3.63 -16.32
C LYS A 320 16.04 4.32 -16.97
N SER A 321 14.90 4.40 -16.29
CA SER A 321 13.64 4.87 -16.87
C SER A 321 13.47 6.40 -16.81
N LEU A 322 13.92 7.05 -15.70
CA LEU A 322 13.65 8.45 -15.45
C LEU A 322 14.13 9.41 -16.55
N PRO A 323 15.34 9.24 -17.14
CA PRO A 323 15.81 10.16 -18.20
C PRO A 323 14.88 10.25 -19.42
N ALA A 324 14.18 9.17 -19.74
CA ALA A 324 13.22 9.14 -20.84
C ALA A 324 11.85 9.71 -20.46
N LEU A 325 11.46 9.60 -19.18
CA LEU A 325 10.12 9.94 -18.72
C LEU A 325 9.98 11.36 -18.18
N VAL A 326 11.02 11.92 -17.53
CA VAL A 326 10.92 13.19 -16.79
C VAL A 326 10.55 14.39 -17.66
N GLY A 327 10.94 14.38 -18.94
CA GLY A 327 10.59 15.44 -19.89
C GLY A 327 9.09 15.53 -20.16
N ASP A 328 8.45 14.38 -20.25
CA ASP A 328 7.00 14.27 -20.47
C ASP A 328 6.18 14.30 -19.18
N PHE A 329 6.74 13.78 -18.10
CA PHE A 329 6.11 13.61 -16.79
C PHE A 329 6.98 14.25 -15.69
N PRO A 330 6.98 15.59 -15.53
CA PRO A 330 7.88 16.30 -14.61
C PRO A 330 7.77 15.83 -13.13
N ASN A 331 6.59 15.39 -12.70
CA ASN A 331 6.39 14.84 -11.35
C ASN A 331 7.12 13.50 -11.11
N MET A 332 7.53 12.78 -12.15
CA MET A 332 8.43 11.64 -12.00
C MET A 332 9.81 12.07 -11.46
N GLY A 333 10.19 13.33 -11.66
CA GLY A 333 11.43 13.91 -11.14
C GLY A 333 11.40 14.30 -9.66
N ILE A 334 10.26 14.15 -8.95
CA ILE A 334 10.21 14.32 -7.48
C ILE A 334 11.16 13.29 -6.87
N THR A 335 12.20 13.77 -6.20
CA THR A 335 13.26 12.92 -5.67
C THR A 335 12.80 12.13 -4.44
N PRO A 336 13.45 10.99 -4.11
CA PRO A 336 13.20 10.28 -2.85
C PRO A 336 13.31 11.17 -1.61
N ALA A 337 14.28 12.10 -1.59
CA ALA A 337 14.44 13.04 -0.49
C ALA A 337 13.27 14.04 -0.36
N GLU A 338 12.62 14.38 -1.46
CA GLU A 338 11.39 15.20 -1.44
C GLU A 338 10.18 14.40 -1.03
N LEU A 339 10.04 13.16 -1.52
CA LEU A 339 8.97 12.25 -1.09
C LEU A 339 9.01 12.00 0.42
N LEU A 340 10.20 11.78 0.97
CA LEU A 340 10.41 11.51 2.40
C LEU A 340 10.16 12.72 3.32
N LYS A 341 9.93 13.92 2.77
CA LYS A 341 9.44 15.06 3.56
C LYS A 341 7.95 14.95 3.86
N ASN A 342 7.22 14.14 3.10
CA ASN A 342 5.81 13.88 3.30
C ASN A 342 5.60 12.79 4.36
N GLU A 343 4.37 12.69 4.86
CA GLU A 343 4.05 11.83 5.98
C GLU A 343 3.63 10.43 5.52
N SER A 344 4.39 9.41 5.91
CA SER A 344 3.99 8.02 5.62
C SER A 344 2.69 7.67 6.34
N LEU A 345 1.73 7.11 5.60
CA LEU A 345 0.49 6.62 6.20
C LEU A 345 0.76 5.32 6.97
N VAL A 346 0.15 5.22 8.17
CA VAL A 346 0.22 4.02 9.02
C VAL A 346 -1.18 3.51 9.35
N ASP A 347 -1.28 2.26 9.78
CA ASP A 347 -2.53 1.72 10.30
C ASP A 347 -2.98 2.49 11.55
N LEU A 348 -4.22 2.90 11.58
CA LEU A 348 -4.83 3.63 12.71
C LEU A 348 -5.51 2.70 13.71
N GLY A 349 -5.51 1.40 13.46
CA GLY A 349 -6.16 0.42 14.32
C GLY A 349 -7.62 0.82 14.61
N LYS A 350 -7.98 0.91 15.88
CA LYS A 350 -9.37 1.26 16.29
C LYS A 350 -9.81 2.65 15.85
N ALA A 351 -8.89 3.58 15.62
CA ALA A 351 -9.22 4.94 15.20
C ALA A 351 -9.67 4.99 13.72
N SER A 352 -9.47 3.93 12.93
CA SER A 352 -10.02 3.83 11.56
C SER A 352 -11.54 4.02 11.56
N ALA A 353 -12.26 3.56 12.58
CA ALA A 353 -13.71 3.76 12.71
C ALA A 353 -14.12 5.26 12.74
N LEU A 354 -13.26 6.15 13.26
CA LEU A 354 -13.49 7.59 13.25
C LEU A 354 -13.44 8.13 11.81
N TYR A 355 -12.48 7.67 11.02
CA TYR A 355 -12.31 8.06 9.62
C TYR A 355 -13.49 7.57 8.77
N THR A 356 -13.88 6.28 8.90
CA THR A 356 -15.06 5.72 8.22
C THR A 356 -16.34 6.49 8.52
N ARG A 357 -16.55 6.84 9.80
CA ARG A 357 -17.71 7.65 10.21
C ARG A 357 -17.71 9.02 9.54
N ILE A 358 -16.59 9.72 9.56
CA ILE A 358 -16.47 11.05 8.96
C ILE A 358 -16.63 10.98 7.44
N ALA A 359 -15.99 10.00 6.78
CA ALA A 359 -16.13 9.82 5.34
C ALA A 359 -17.60 9.60 4.95
N THR A 360 -18.30 8.76 5.69
CA THR A 360 -19.75 8.53 5.48
C THR A 360 -20.55 9.81 5.67
N GLU A 361 -20.31 10.57 6.73
CA GLU A 361 -21.03 11.82 7.01
C GLU A 361 -20.75 12.89 5.94
N VAL A 362 -19.52 12.98 5.45
CA VAL A 362 -19.11 13.96 4.42
C VAL A 362 -19.68 13.57 3.06
N THR A 363 -19.62 12.29 2.67
CA THR A 363 -20.02 11.85 1.33
C THR A 363 -21.52 11.67 1.18
N ALA A 364 -22.26 11.30 2.25
CA ALA A 364 -23.70 11.04 2.21
C ALA A 364 -24.59 12.28 2.02
N LYS A 365 -24.09 13.48 2.28
CA LYS A 365 -24.83 14.75 2.13
C LYS A 365 -24.43 15.46 0.84
#